data_e2effd9443afc3535b9cb0eafa3d8bd9
#
_entry.id   e2effd9443afc3535b9cb0eafa3d8bd9
#
_cell.length_a   1.000
_cell.length_b   1.000
_cell.length_c   1.000
_cell.angle_alpha   90.00
_cell.angle_beta   90.00
_cell.angle_gamma   90.00
#
_symmetry.space_group_name_H-M   'P 1'
#
loop_
_entity.id
_entity.type
_entity.pdbx_description
1 polymer ?
#
loop_
_entity_poly.entity_id
_entity_poly.type
_entity_poly.pdbx_seq_one_letter_code
_entity_poly.pdbx_strand_id
1 'polypeptide(L)'
;MCIFAGFRQLFWNRRRFHQRFFGNYGNVFPLISIEQVLEDFSQWKQISLSQLQYDAAHIFIENSLISVLGIAYVAGICHPPLDCGVNNFKGDPWSVFALTVAHELGHTLGMKHDEEFCVCGQSACIMNAIRLPAERFTNCSYAEFTKTTLNQGSCLHNLPIPGAVFMLKHCGNGVIEGEEKCDCGSIKQCEQDPCCLLNCTLRPGAACAFGLCCKDCKFMPSGELCRPQINECDLPEGYNGRFHQCPEDVHVQNGIPYSGSLLLSKELQ
;
A
#
# COMPACT_ATOMS: atom_id res chain seq x y z
N MET A 1 4.99 -4.70 -11.80
CA MET A 1 3.57 -5.01 -12.07
C MET A 1 2.74 -4.12 -11.18
N CYS A 2 2.26 -2.99 -11.71
CA CYS A 2 1.53 -1.97 -10.94
C CYS A 2 0.02 -2.23 -11.06
N ILE A 3 -0.52 -3.20 -10.32
CA ILE A 3 -1.96 -3.55 -10.38
C ILE A 3 -2.79 -2.85 -9.29
N PHE A 4 -2.19 -2.05 -8.41
CA PHE A 4 -2.87 -1.49 -7.25
C PHE A 4 -3.09 0.03 -7.25
N ALA A 5 -3.13 0.67 -8.40
CA ALA A 5 -3.37 2.13 -8.48
C ALA A 5 -4.75 2.59 -8.00
N GLY A 6 -5.65 1.69 -7.61
CA GLY A 6 -7.00 2.01 -7.13
C GLY A 6 -7.42 1.32 -5.84
N PHE A 7 -6.56 0.50 -5.22
CA PHE A 7 -6.92 -0.24 -4.03
C PHE A 7 -6.98 0.69 -2.80
N ARG A 8 -8.15 0.72 -2.16
CA ARG A 8 -8.40 1.51 -0.95
C ARG A 8 -8.51 0.59 0.24
N GLN A 9 -7.51 0.65 1.10
CA GLN A 9 -7.48 -0.13 2.33
C GLN A 9 -7.57 0.79 3.54
N LEU A 10 -8.49 0.48 4.46
CA LEU A 10 -8.61 1.16 5.74
C LEU A 10 -7.95 0.32 6.83
N PHE A 11 -6.99 0.93 7.52
CA PHE A 11 -6.41 0.39 8.75
C PHE A 11 -7.00 1.13 9.94
N TRP A 12 -7.59 0.40 10.87
CA TRP A 12 -8.26 0.97 12.02
C TRP A 12 -7.53 0.65 13.32
N ASN A 13 -7.30 1.66 14.15
CA ASN A 13 -6.61 1.50 15.42
C ASN A 13 -7.58 1.14 16.55
N ARG A 14 -7.16 0.23 17.44
CA ARG A 14 -7.86 -0.36 18.60
C ARG A 14 -8.65 0.64 19.45
N ARG A 15 -8.16 1.86 19.71
CA ARG A 15 -8.74 2.76 20.72
C ARG A 15 -10.20 3.14 20.45
N ARG A 16 -10.60 3.38 19.20
CA ARG A 16 -11.98 3.74 18.85
C ARG A 16 -12.92 2.54 18.80
N PHE A 17 -12.42 1.38 18.38
CA PHE A 17 -13.17 0.13 18.37
C PHE A 17 -13.44 -0.33 19.80
N HIS A 18 -12.42 -0.32 20.67
CA HIS A 18 -12.50 -0.75 22.06
C HIS A 18 -13.54 0.04 22.88
N GLN A 19 -13.60 1.36 22.76
CA GLN A 19 -14.56 2.19 23.49
C GLN A 19 -16.03 1.90 23.16
N ARG A 20 -16.32 1.44 21.95
CA ARG A 20 -17.70 1.26 21.49
C ARG A 20 -18.22 -0.18 21.65
N PHE A 21 -17.35 -1.19 21.58
CA PHE A 21 -17.74 -2.59 21.67
C PHE A 21 -17.47 -3.23 23.03
N PHE A 22 -16.42 -2.84 23.69
CA PHE A 22 -16.04 -3.47 24.96
C PHE A 22 -16.48 -2.67 26.18
N GLY A 23 -17.17 -1.54 25.99
CA GLY A 23 -17.77 -0.74 27.07
C GLY A 23 -16.81 -0.49 28.23
N ASN A 24 -17.32 0.02 29.35
CA ASN A 24 -16.60 0.25 30.60
C ASN A 24 -16.26 -1.05 31.39
N TYR A 25 -16.07 -2.17 30.74
CA TYR A 25 -15.56 -3.38 31.38
C TYR A 25 -14.09 -3.13 31.70
N GLY A 26 -13.84 -2.70 32.93
CA GLY A 26 -12.49 -2.53 33.44
C GLY A 26 -11.72 -3.83 33.27
N ASN A 27 -10.51 -3.75 32.73
CA ASN A 27 -9.39 -4.69 32.67
C ASN A 27 -9.63 -6.23 32.69
N VAL A 28 -10.85 -6.71 32.64
CA VAL A 28 -11.22 -8.13 32.53
C VAL A 28 -11.69 -8.34 31.10
N PHE A 29 -10.75 -8.67 30.21
CA PHE A 29 -11.10 -9.19 28.89
C PHE A 29 -11.70 -10.59 29.08
N PRO A 30 -12.94 -10.85 28.67
CA PRO A 30 -13.33 -12.22 28.44
C PRO A 30 -12.36 -12.84 27.44
N LEU A 31 -12.10 -14.13 27.52
CA LEU A 31 -11.37 -14.91 26.54
C LEU A 31 -12.15 -14.89 25.21
N ILE A 32 -12.05 -13.79 24.48
CA ILE A 32 -12.70 -13.65 23.17
C ILE A 32 -11.76 -14.25 22.16
N SER A 33 -12.27 -15.16 21.35
CA SER A 33 -11.52 -15.73 20.23
C SER A 33 -11.29 -14.69 19.13
N ILE A 34 -10.28 -14.87 18.30
CA ILE A 34 -10.00 -13.95 17.20
C ILE A 34 -11.11 -13.98 16.15
N GLU A 35 -11.80 -15.10 16.00
CA GLU A 35 -12.97 -15.28 15.15
C GLU A 35 -14.11 -14.37 15.58
N GLN A 36 -14.37 -14.31 16.90
CA GLN A 36 -15.39 -13.39 17.45
C GLN A 36 -15.02 -11.94 17.21
N VAL A 37 -13.72 -11.58 17.35
CA VAL A 37 -13.25 -10.22 17.04
C VAL A 37 -13.48 -9.89 15.56
N LEU A 38 -13.25 -10.82 14.65
CA LEU A 38 -13.50 -10.64 13.21
C LEU A 38 -14.99 -10.44 12.93
N GLU A 39 -15.86 -11.23 13.54
CA GLU A 39 -17.30 -11.12 13.39
C GLU A 39 -17.83 -9.79 13.91
N ASP A 40 -17.46 -9.42 15.12
CA ASP A 40 -17.83 -8.13 15.75
C ASP A 40 -17.33 -6.94 14.93
N PHE A 41 -16.10 -7.02 14.40
CA PHE A 41 -15.54 -5.99 13.53
C PHE A 41 -16.31 -5.90 12.20
N SER A 42 -16.64 -7.03 11.61
CA SER A 42 -17.45 -7.11 10.40
C SER A 42 -18.81 -6.42 10.56
N GLN A 43 -19.53 -6.68 11.64
CA GLN A 43 -20.81 -6.05 11.94
C GLN A 43 -20.66 -4.56 12.23
N TRP A 44 -19.69 -4.20 13.07
CA TRP A 44 -19.44 -2.81 13.44
C TRP A 44 -19.08 -1.94 12.21
N LYS A 45 -18.24 -2.42 11.30
CA LYS A 45 -17.82 -1.64 10.14
C LYS A 45 -18.98 -1.31 9.19
N GLN A 46 -19.95 -2.21 9.05
CA GLN A 46 -21.12 -1.96 8.20
C GLN A 46 -21.91 -0.73 8.66
N ILE A 47 -22.02 -0.52 9.98
CA ILE A 47 -22.74 0.61 10.56
C ILE A 47 -21.82 1.84 10.62
N SER A 48 -20.62 1.68 11.14
CA SER A 48 -19.75 2.79 11.53
C SER A 48 -18.92 3.35 10.36
N LEU A 49 -18.65 2.55 9.33
CA LEU A 49 -17.89 2.95 8.16
C LEU A 49 -18.76 3.08 6.90
N SER A 50 -20.08 3.02 7.03
CA SER A 50 -21.02 3.07 5.89
C SER A 50 -20.87 4.29 4.99
N GLN A 51 -20.34 5.39 5.51
CA GLN A 51 -20.10 6.65 4.76
C GLN A 51 -18.70 6.70 4.09
N LEU A 52 -17.85 5.72 4.36
CA LEU A 52 -16.50 5.66 3.79
C LEU A 52 -16.49 4.72 2.59
N GLN A 53 -15.79 5.12 1.55
CA GLN A 53 -15.53 4.26 0.40
C GLN A 53 -14.20 3.53 0.63
N TYR A 54 -14.26 2.21 0.69
CA TYR A 54 -13.10 1.33 0.84
C TYR A 54 -13.36 -0.01 0.16
N ASP A 55 -12.32 -0.72 -0.20
CA ASP A 55 -12.40 -2.04 -0.85
C ASP A 55 -12.15 -3.16 0.14
N ALA A 56 -11.37 -2.90 1.19
CA ALA A 56 -11.17 -3.78 2.34
C ALA A 56 -10.88 -2.97 3.60
N ALA A 57 -11.22 -3.52 4.77
CA ALA A 57 -10.96 -2.92 6.07
C ALA A 57 -10.23 -3.91 6.99
N HIS A 58 -9.12 -3.49 7.58
CA HIS A 58 -8.38 -4.31 8.54
C HIS A 58 -8.27 -3.60 9.89
N ILE A 59 -8.52 -4.35 10.98
CA ILE A 59 -8.30 -3.85 12.33
C ILE A 59 -6.99 -4.39 12.89
N PHE A 60 -6.24 -3.54 13.59
CA PHE A 60 -5.04 -3.89 14.32
C PHE A 60 -5.36 -3.96 15.81
N ILE A 61 -5.12 -5.12 16.40
CA ILE A 61 -5.26 -5.35 17.83
C ILE A 61 -3.90 -5.69 18.44
N GLU A 62 -3.78 -5.51 19.73
CA GLU A 62 -2.64 -5.97 20.52
C GLU A 62 -3.18 -6.80 21.68
N ASN A 63 -3.12 -8.12 21.55
CA ASN A 63 -3.60 -9.03 22.57
C ASN A 63 -2.67 -10.27 22.66
N SER A 64 -1.93 -10.35 23.76
CA SER A 64 -1.00 -11.45 24.02
C SER A 64 -1.71 -12.77 24.36
N LEU A 65 -2.97 -12.73 24.79
CA LEU A 65 -3.74 -13.94 25.15
C LEU A 65 -4.29 -14.66 23.92
N ILE A 66 -4.46 -13.96 22.80
CA ILE A 66 -4.84 -14.58 21.52
C ILE A 66 -3.60 -15.18 20.89
N SER A 67 -3.56 -16.49 20.71
CA SER A 67 -2.41 -17.21 20.12
C SER A 67 -2.21 -16.92 18.64
N VAL A 68 -3.29 -16.68 17.91
CA VAL A 68 -3.32 -16.44 16.46
C VAL A 68 -2.83 -15.02 16.13
N LEU A 69 -2.12 -14.89 15.01
CA LEU A 69 -1.51 -13.62 14.58
C LEU A 69 -2.45 -12.77 13.74
N GLY A 70 -3.39 -13.40 13.05
CA GLY A 70 -4.39 -12.72 12.26
C GLY A 70 -5.46 -13.68 11.76
N ILE A 71 -6.52 -13.13 11.21
CA ILE A 71 -7.60 -13.85 10.55
C ILE A 71 -8.30 -12.92 9.57
N ALA A 72 -8.69 -13.42 8.39
CA ALA A 72 -9.50 -12.69 7.43
C ALA A 72 -10.46 -13.64 6.70
N TYR A 73 -11.53 -13.09 6.15
CA TYR A 73 -12.40 -13.85 5.27
C TYR A 73 -11.72 -14.07 3.92
N VAL A 74 -11.66 -15.33 3.48
CA VAL A 74 -11.06 -15.68 2.18
C VAL A 74 -12.00 -15.23 1.05
N ALA A 75 -11.42 -14.53 0.05
CA ALA A 75 -12.16 -13.96 -1.07
C ALA A 75 -13.30 -13.00 -0.66
N GLY A 76 -13.12 -12.30 0.45
CA GLY A 76 -14.10 -11.33 0.94
C GLY A 76 -14.08 -9.99 0.21
N ILE A 77 -13.07 -9.73 -0.63
CA ILE A 77 -12.91 -8.46 -1.33
C ILE A 77 -14.17 -8.05 -2.09
N CYS A 78 -14.55 -6.78 -2.04
CA CYS A 78 -15.75 -6.22 -2.65
C CYS A 78 -17.09 -6.79 -2.15
N HIS A 79 -17.09 -7.58 -1.09
CA HIS A 79 -18.31 -8.22 -0.55
C HIS A 79 -18.52 -7.85 0.93
N PRO A 80 -19.05 -6.67 1.26
CA PRO A 80 -19.49 -6.42 2.64
C PRO A 80 -20.55 -7.46 3.05
N PRO A 81 -20.44 -8.03 4.23
CA PRO A 81 -19.57 -7.71 5.37
C PRO A 81 -18.20 -8.40 5.38
N LEU A 82 -17.87 -9.21 4.39
CA LEU A 82 -16.71 -10.13 4.41
C LEU A 82 -15.37 -9.48 4.00
N ASP A 83 -15.40 -8.26 3.52
CA ASP A 83 -14.23 -7.49 3.07
C ASP A 83 -13.37 -6.97 4.22
N CYS A 84 -13.03 -7.84 5.18
CA CYS A 84 -12.26 -7.42 6.34
C CYS A 84 -11.38 -8.52 6.96
N GLY A 85 -10.41 -8.07 7.77
CA GLY A 85 -9.52 -8.91 8.52
C GLY A 85 -9.08 -8.28 9.86
N VAL A 86 -8.53 -9.11 10.73
CA VAL A 86 -7.97 -8.77 12.04
C VAL A 86 -6.49 -9.12 12.03
N ASN A 87 -5.65 -8.21 12.49
CA ASN A 87 -4.21 -8.43 12.61
C ASN A 87 -3.79 -8.19 14.07
N ASN A 88 -3.20 -9.19 14.70
CA ASN A 88 -2.80 -9.16 16.10
C ASN A 88 -1.31 -8.87 16.22
N PHE A 89 -0.95 -7.70 16.72
CA PHE A 89 0.42 -7.32 17.03
C PHE A 89 0.81 -7.85 18.41
N LYS A 90 1.90 -8.59 18.48
CA LYS A 90 2.40 -9.21 19.73
C LYS A 90 3.71 -8.63 20.23
N GLY A 91 4.06 -7.42 19.81
CA GLY A 91 5.35 -6.82 20.15
C GLY A 91 6.50 -7.29 19.24
N ASP A 92 6.21 -8.02 18.19
CA ASP A 92 7.17 -8.44 17.18
C ASP A 92 7.78 -7.23 16.43
N PRO A 93 8.95 -7.39 15.79
CA PRO A 93 9.46 -6.38 14.86
C PRO A 93 8.43 -6.01 13.79
N TRP A 94 8.39 -4.74 13.38
CA TRP A 94 7.42 -4.24 12.39
C TRP A 94 7.44 -4.99 11.06
N SER A 95 8.61 -5.49 10.63
CA SER A 95 8.75 -6.32 9.43
C SER A 95 7.96 -7.62 9.54
N VAL A 96 7.94 -8.22 10.72
CA VAL A 96 7.20 -9.44 11.01
C VAL A 96 5.70 -9.19 11.09
N PHE A 97 5.29 -8.07 11.67
CA PHE A 97 3.88 -7.66 11.68
C PHE A 97 3.38 -7.32 10.27
N ALA A 98 4.19 -6.64 9.46
CA ALA A 98 3.85 -6.36 8.07
C ALA A 98 3.60 -7.64 7.26
N LEU A 99 4.34 -8.71 7.54
CA LEU A 99 4.13 -10.01 6.93
C LEU A 99 2.75 -10.60 7.30
N THR A 100 2.35 -10.47 8.56
CA THR A 100 1.00 -10.88 9.01
C THR A 100 -0.08 -10.10 8.26
N VAL A 101 0.08 -8.78 8.14
CA VAL A 101 -0.87 -7.93 7.39
C VAL A 101 -0.94 -8.34 5.93
N ALA A 102 0.19 -8.61 5.29
CA ALA A 102 0.23 -9.08 3.90
C ALA A 102 -0.45 -10.44 3.71
N HIS A 103 -0.29 -11.35 4.67
CA HIS A 103 -0.94 -12.67 4.71
C HIS A 103 -2.47 -12.53 4.81
N GLU A 104 -2.97 -11.78 5.79
CA GLU A 104 -4.41 -11.59 6.00
C GLU A 104 -5.06 -10.84 4.83
N LEU A 105 -4.36 -9.87 4.25
CA LEU A 105 -4.81 -9.22 3.03
C LEU A 105 -4.84 -10.19 1.85
N GLY A 106 -3.87 -11.10 1.77
CA GLY A 106 -3.86 -12.19 0.80
C GLY A 106 -5.15 -13.02 0.89
N HIS A 107 -5.58 -13.40 2.09
CA HIS A 107 -6.86 -14.09 2.28
C HIS A 107 -8.04 -13.27 1.78
N THR A 108 -8.13 -12.00 2.15
CA THR A 108 -9.20 -11.12 1.66
C THR A 108 -9.23 -11.05 0.14
N LEU A 109 -8.08 -11.10 -0.53
CA LEU A 109 -7.92 -11.14 -1.98
C LEU A 109 -8.09 -12.54 -2.61
N GLY A 110 -8.46 -13.55 -1.82
CA GLY A 110 -8.79 -14.89 -2.28
C GLY A 110 -7.69 -15.93 -2.17
N MET A 111 -6.49 -15.53 -1.74
CA MET A 111 -5.38 -16.46 -1.59
C MET A 111 -5.62 -17.37 -0.38
N LYS A 112 -5.43 -18.67 -0.56
CA LYS A 112 -5.45 -19.66 0.51
C LYS A 112 -4.05 -19.93 1.04
N HIS A 113 -3.95 -20.73 2.08
CA HIS A 113 -2.65 -21.23 2.53
C HIS A 113 -1.99 -22.05 1.44
N ASP A 114 -0.67 -21.91 1.35
CA ASP A 114 0.14 -22.62 0.37
C ASP A 114 0.14 -24.13 0.64
N GLU A 115 0.00 -24.93 -0.40
CA GLU A 115 0.18 -26.38 -0.40
C GLU A 115 1.60 -26.74 -0.83
N GLU A 116 2.00 -28.00 -0.67
CA GLU A 116 3.37 -28.48 -0.91
C GLU A 116 3.89 -28.22 -2.35
N PHE A 117 2.98 -28.15 -3.33
CA PHE A 117 3.35 -27.88 -4.74
C PHE A 117 3.44 -26.38 -5.07
N CYS A 118 3.08 -25.49 -4.13
CA CYS A 118 3.14 -24.07 -4.32
C CYS A 118 4.56 -23.55 -4.13
N VAL A 119 5.06 -22.75 -5.07
CA VAL A 119 6.46 -22.29 -5.06
C VAL A 119 6.56 -20.77 -5.18
N CYS A 120 7.48 -20.16 -4.43
CA CYS A 120 7.83 -18.74 -4.52
C CYS A 120 9.34 -18.50 -4.78
N GLY A 121 10.11 -19.57 -4.96
CA GLY A 121 11.57 -19.49 -5.14
C GLY A 121 12.34 -19.22 -3.85
N GLN A 122 11.70 -19.39 -2.70
CA GLN A 122 12.28 -19.27 -1.35
C GLN A 122 11.85 -20.47 -0.48
N SER A 123 12.50 -20.63 0.67
CA SER A 123 12.18 -21.71 1.63
C SER A 123 10.83 -21.52 2.32
N ALA A 124 10.32 -20.30 2.38
CA ALA A 124 9.03 -19.96 2.93
C ALA A 124 8.37 -18.87 2.09
N CYS A 125 7.05 -18.87 2.02
CA CYS A 125 6.25 -17.95 1.25
C CYS A 125 5.20 -17.26 2.13
N ILE A 126 4.66 -16.13 1.69
CA ILE A 126 3.79 -15.28 2.53
C ILE A 126 2.53 -16.02 2.97
N MET A 127 1.93 -16.86 2.11
CA MET A 127 0.71 -17.60 2.44
C MET A 127 0.95 -18.93 3.15
N ASN A 128 2.16 -19.18 3.68
CA ASN A 128 2.39 -20.34 4.55
C ASN A 128 1.46 -20.28 5.77
N ALA A 129 0.86 -21.43 6.14
CA ALA A 129 0.00 -21.54 7.32
C ALA A 129 0.77 -21.27 8.64
N ILE A 130 2.07 -21.53 8.65
CA ILE A 130 2.99 -21.22 9.76
C ILE A 130 3.81 -20.01 9.35
N ARG A 131 3.83 -18.97 10.19
CA ARG A 131 4.62 -17.77 9.94
C ARG A 131 6.12 -18.07 9.96
N LEU A 132 6.74 -17.85 8.83
CA LEU A 132 8.19 -17.89 8.63
C LEU A 132 8.60 -16.60 7.90
N PRO A 133 9.87 -16.17 8.02
CA PRO A 133 10.36 -15.04 7.23
C PRO A 133 10.16 -15.31 5.73
N ALA A 134 9.40 -14.44 5.07
CA ALA A 134 9.05 -14.58 3.66
C ALA A 134 8.91 -13.20 3.02
N GLU A 135 9.13 -13.11 1.70
CA GLU A 135 9.07 -11.85 0.96
C GLU A 135 8.19 -11.95 -0.29
N ARG A 136 7.73 -13.17 -0.62
CA ARG A 136 7.04 -13.43 -1.89
C ARG A 136 5.80 -14.30 -1.69
N PHE A 137 4.82 -14.05 -2.52
CA PHE A 137 3.69 -14.94 -2.73
C PHE A 137 4.06 -16.06 -3.71
N THR A 138 3.34 -17.17 -3.62
CA THR A 138 3.53 -18.33 -4.50
C THR A 138 2.83 -18.16 -5.85
N ASN A 139 3.16 -19.04 -6.80
CA ASN A 139 2.38 -19.20 -8.03
C ASN A 139 0.90 -19.54 -7.76
N CYS A 140 0.59 -20.33 -6.72
CA CYS A 140 -0.78 -20.63 -6.31
C CYS A 140 -1.50 -19.36 -5.83
N SER A 141 -0.86 -18.57 -4.98
CA SER A 141 -1.39 -17.30 -4.51
C SER A 141 -1.73 -16.35 -5.65
N TYR A 142 -0.88 -16.23 -6.66
CA TYR A 142 -1.15 -15.42 -7.85
C TYR A 142 -2.33 -15.96 -8.68
N ALA A 143 -2.45 -17.28 -8.81
CA ALA A 143 -3.56 -17.89 -9.54
C ALA A 143 -4.91 -17.63 -8.83
N GLU A 144 -4.96 -17.80 -7.51
CA GLU A 144 -6.17 -17.54 -6.71
C GLU A 144 -6.52 -16.05 -6.67
N PHE A 145 -5.55 -15.17 -6.52
CA PHE A 145 -5.73 -13.72 -6.65
C PHE A 145 -6.35 -13.34 -8.00
N THR A 146 -5.79 -13.86 -9.09
CA THR A 146 -6.29 -13.58 -10.44
C THR A 146 -7.73 -14.07 -10.60
N LYS A 147 -8.02 -15.29 -10.15
CA LYS A 147 -9.36 -15.86 -10.17
C LYS A 147 -10.38 -15.00 -9.40
N THR A 148 -10.02 -14.57 -8.19
CA THR A 148 -10.89 -13.76 -7.33
C THR A 148 -11.12 -12.38 -7.93
N THR A 149 -10.07 -11.70 -8.38
CA THR A 149 -10.18 -10.34 -8.94
C THR A 149 -10.94 -10.29 -10.25
N LEU A 150 -10.80 -11.29 -11.12
CA LEU A 150 -11.57 -11.37 -12.37
C LEU A 150 -13.05 -11.65 -12.13
N ASN A 151 -13.39 -12.47 -11.15
CA ASN A 151 -14.77 -12.89 -10.93
C ASN A 151 -15.57 -11.95 -10.02
N GLN A 152 -14.93 -11.33 -9.04
CA GLN A 152 -15.64 -10.55 -8.02
C GLN A 152 -14.88 -9.27 -7.58
N GLY A 153 -13.78 -8.94 -8.23
CA GLY A 153 -12.95 -7.77 -7.91
C GLY A 153 -13.43 -6.45 -8.51
N SER A 154 -14.72 -6.28 -8.79
CA SER A 154 -15.26 -5.10 -9.47
C SER A 154 -14.94 -3.77 -8.75
N CYS A 155 -14.90 -3.76 -7.42
CA CYS A 155 -14.55 -2.57 -6.64
C CYS A 155 -13.09 -2.12 -6.86
N LEU A 156 -12.18 -3.03 -7.20
CA LEU A 156 -10.77 -2.74 -7.42
C LEU A 156 -10.50 -1.94 -8.70
N HIS A 157 -11.47 -1.87 -9.60
CA HIS A 157 -11.39 -1.10 -10.84
C HIS A 157 -11.87 0.35 -10.68
N ASN A 158 -12.48 0.68 -9.55
CA ASN A 158 -12.95 2.03 -9.27
C ASN A 158 -11.79 2.91 -8.82
N LEU A 159 -11.37 3.84 -9.68
CA LEU A 159 -10.36 4.82 -9.29
C LEU A 159 -10.88 5.68 -8.13
N PRO A 160 -10.06 5.96 -7.11
CA PRO A 160 -10.45 6.87 -6.05
C PRO A 160 -10.73 8.26 -6.62
N ILE A 161 -11.88 8.83 -6.25
CA ILE A 161 -12.20 10.21 -6.60
C ILE A 161 -11.16 11.12 -5.93
N PRO A 162 -10.48 11.99 -6.67
CA PRO A 162 -9.55 12.94 -6.09
C PRO A 162 -10.19 13.72 -4.93
N GLY A 163 -9.59 13.70 -3.75
CA GLY A 163 -10.11 14.33 -2.53
C GLY A 163 -11.10 13.49 -1.70
N ALA A 164 -11.57 12.33 -2.18
CA ALA A 164 -12.43 11.42 -1.41
C ALA A 164 -11.65 10.36 -0.62
N VAL A 165 -10.33 10.28 -0.81
CA VAL A 165 -9.47 9.39 0.00
C VAL A 165 -9.32 10.00 1.38
N PHE A 166 -9.70 9.23 2.42
CA PHE A 166 -9.44 9.64 3.80
C PHE A 166 -7.93 9.57 4.04
N MET A 167 -7.29 10.72 3.91
CA MET A 167 -5.89 10.88 4.27
C MET A 167 -5.83 11.54 5.63
N LEU A 168 -5.18 10.93 6.59
CA LEU A 168 -4.72 11.60 7.80
C LEU A 168 -3.57 12.53 7.37
N LYS A 169 -3.95 13.70 6.87
CA LYS A 169 -2.98 14.74 6.51
C LYS A 169 -2.24 15.14 7.77
N HIS A 170 -1.02 14.73 7.91
CA HIS A 170 -0.16 15.18 8.97
C HIS A 170 1.30 15.11 8.55
N CYS A 171 2.01 16.15 8.81
CA CYS A 171 3.45 16.23 8.60
C CYS A 171 4.17 15.14 9.40
N GLY A 172 5.11 14.45 8.77
CA GLY A 172 5.90 13.38 9.37
C GLY A 172 5.43 11.95 9.06
N ASN A 173 4.56 11.78 8.06
CA ASN A 173 4.10 10.47 7.58
C ASN A 173 4.89 9.93 6.39
N GLY A 174 5.83 10.71 5.83
CA GLY A 174 6.65 10.36 4.67
C GLY A 174 5.93 10.57 3.33
N VAL A 175 4.76 11.20 3.33
CA VAL A 175 3.97 11.50 2.12
C VAL A 175 3.66 12.99 2.08
N ILE A 176 3.98 13.64 0.97
CA ILE A 176 3.73 15.07 0.81
C ILE A 176 2.26 15.29 0.49
N GLU A 177 1.57 16.04 1.34
CA GLU A 177 0.14 16.23 1.27
C GLU A 177 -0.25 17.72 1.41
N GLY A 178 -1.30 18.10 0.70
CA GLY A 178 -1.87 19.43 0.83
C GLY A 178 -0.89 20.56 0.51
N GLU A 179 -0.54 21.37 1.49
CA GLU A 179 0.35 22.53 1.35
C GLU A 179 1.81 22.23 1.76
N GLU A 180 2.12 21.00 2.08
CA GLU A 180 3.46 20.60 2.47
C GLU A 180 4.46 20.81 1.33
N LYS A 181 5.64 21.29 1.66
CA LYS A 181 6.72 21.48 0.69
C LYS A 181 7.65 20.28 0.61
N CYS A 182 7.65 19.47 1.67
CA CYS A 182 8.41 18.24 1.82
C CYS A 182 7.83 17.46 3.00
N ASP A 183 8.12 16.18 3.08
CA ASP A 183 7.91 15.36 4.28
C ASP A 183 9.11 14.43 4.47
N CYS A 184 9.85 14.64 5.54
CA CYS A 184 11.03 13.86 5.87
C CYS A 184 10.71 12.60 6.71
N GLY A 185 9.44 12.36 7.02
CA GLY A 185 8.99 11.21 7.81
C GLY A 185 9.20 11.40 9.31
N SER A 186 9.70 10.38 9.98
CA SER A 186 9.88 10.40 11.44
C SER A 186 10.89 11.44 11.91
N ILE A 187 10.81 11.84 13.20
CA ILE A 187 11.72 12.80 13.83
C ILE A 187 13.19 12.45 13.56
N LYS A 188 13.57 11.18 13.69
CA LYS A 188 14.95 10.72 13.46
C LYS A 188 15.39 10.88 12.01
N GLN A 189 14.50 10.68 11.05
CA GLN A 189 14.77 10.87 9.63
C GLN A 189 14.93 12.37 9.31
N CYS A 190 14.04 13.19 9.85
CA CYS A 190 14.08 14.64 9.66
C CYS A 190 15.30 15.31 10.28
N GLU A 191 15.84 14.79 11.39
CA GLU A 191 17.10 15.28 11.98
C GLU A 191 18.29 15.11 11.02
N GLN A 192 18.25 14.07 10.18
CA GLN A 192 19.30 13.75 9.21
C GLN A 192 19.00 14.29 7.81
N ASP A 193 17.81 14.80 7.56
CA ASP A 193 17.43 15.33 6.25
C ASP A 193 18.01 16.73 6.05
N PRO A 194 18.86 16.94 5.03
CA PRO A 194 19.49 18.25 4.80
C PRO A 194 18.53 19.28 4.18
N CYS A 195 17.38 18.87 3.65
CA CYS A 195 16.51 19.67 2.82
C CYS A 195 15.17 20.01 3.48
N CYS A 196 14.66 19.14 4.35
CA CYS A 196 13.34 19.25 4.97
C CYS A 196 13.43 19.48 6.48
N LEU A 197 12.46 20.23 7.02
CA LEU A 197 12.28 20.46 8.44
C LEU A 197 11.14 19.58 8.98
N LEU A 198 11.12 19.37 10.30
CA LEU A 198 10.07 18.63 11.03
C LEU A 198 8.65 19.17 10.83
N ASN A 199 8.48 20.40 10.41
CA ASN A 199 7.20 21.03 10.13
C ASN A 199 6.82 20.98 8.64
N CYS A 200 7.43 20.09 7.87
CA CYS A 200 7.19 19.89 6.44
C CYS A 200 7.41 21.12 5.56
N THR A 201 8.33 21.97 5.97
CA THR A 201 8.82 23.08 5.18
C THR A 201 10.29 22.86 4.79
N LEU A 202 10.69 23.44 3.65
CA LEU A 202 12.08 23.38 3.22
C LEU A 202 12.99 24.12 4.19
N ARG A 203 14.21 23.61 4.40
CA ARG A 203 15.26 24.32 5.14
C ARG A 203 15.66 25.61 4.43
N PRO A 204 16.16 26.63 5.16
CA PRO A 204 16.68 27.84 4.55
C PRO A 204 17.74 27.52 3.48
N GLY A 205 17.52 28.02 2.25
CA GLY A 205 18.39 27.77 1.12
C GLY A 205 18.09 26.51 0.30
N ALA A 206 17.19 25.62 0.76
CA ALA A 206 16.70 24.49 -0.03
C ALA A 206 15.62 24.96 -1.02
N ALA A 207 15.69 24.47 -2.25
CA ALA A 207 14.69 24.70 -3.30
C ALA A 207 13.79 23.45 -3.51
N CYS A 208 14.28 22.28 -3.10
CA CYS A 208 13.57 21.00 -3.16
C CYS A 208 14.08 20.08 -2.05
N ALA A 209 13.36 18.99 -1.78
CA ALA A 209 13.77 17.99 -0.81
C ALA A 209 13.64 16.54 -1.35
N PHE A 210 13.04 16.34 -2.51
CA PHE A 210 12.76 15.02 -3.07
C PHE A 210 12.67 15.07 -4.59
N GLY A 211 12.60 13.90 -5.22
CA GLY A 211 12.46 13.73 -6.67
C GLY A 211 13.79 13.54 -7.38
N LEU A 212 13.74 12.93 -8.56
CA LEU A 212 14.93 12.60 -9.37
C LEU A 212 15.71 13.82 -9.83
N CYS A 213 15.06 14.99 -9.89
CA CYS A 213 15.64 16.25 -10.33
C CYS A 213 16.02 17.16 -9.16
N CYS A 214 16.07 16.63 -7.93
CA CYS A 214 16.53 17.32 -6.72
C CYS A 214 17.84 16.71 -6.25
N LYS A 215 18.91 17.51 -6.25
CA LYS A 215 20.23 17.11 -5.77
C LYS A 215 20.77 18.18 -4.82
N ASP A 216 21.24 17.75 -3.65
CA ASP A 216 21.77 18.64 -2.62
C ASP A 216 20.83 19.82 -2.29
N CYS A 217 19.53 19.50 -2.14
CA CYS A 217 18.44 20.45 -1.86
C CYS A 217 18.22 21.52 -2.94
N LYS A 218 18.73 21.33 -4.14
CA LYS A 218 18.59 22.24 -5.28
C LYS A 218 18.09 21.51 -6.52
N PHE A 219 17.36 22.24 -7.35
CA PHE A 219 16.98 21.70 -8.65
C PHE A 219 18.23 21.49 -9.51
N MET A 220 18.27 20.36 -10.20
CA MET A 220 19.31 20.09 -11.18
C MET A 220 19.21 21.08 -12.36
N PRO A 221 20.33 21.38 -13.04
CA PRO A 221 20.33 22.25 -14.22
C PRO A 221 19.43 21.71 -15.33
N SER A 222 18.81 22.62 -16.09
CA SER A 222 18.03 22.28 -17.28
C SER A 222 18.90 21.57 -18.30
N GLY A 223 18.37 20.48 -18.89
CA GLY A 223 19.07 19.66 -19.88
C GLY A 223 19.81 18.45 -19.28
N GLU A 224 19.96 18.34 -17.96
CA GLU A 224 20.47 17.12 -17.36
C GLU A 224 19.49 15.96 -17.55
N LEU A 225 20.01 14.78 -17.81
CA LEU A 225 19.23 13.57 -18.04
C LEU A 225 18.58 13.12 -16.72
N CYS A 226 17.27 13.09 -16.67
CA CYS A 226 16.53 12.63 -15.50
C CYS A 226 15.91 11.22 -15.69
N ARG A 227 15.71 10.79 -16.93
CA ARG A 227 15.30 9.42 -17.27
C ARG A 227 16.03 8.96 -18.54
N PRO A 228 16.81 7.88 -18.48
CA PRO A 228 17.44 7.34 -19.66
C PRO A 228 16.42 6.62 -20.54
N GLN A 229 16.70 6.54 -21.83
CA GLN A 229 15.98 5.73 -22.80
C GLN A 229 15.95 4.25 -22.35
N ILE A 230 14.77 3.64 -22.37
CA ILE A 230 14.55 2.23 -21.99
C ILE A 230 14.62 1.30 -23.20
N ASN A 231 14.11 1.77 -24.34
CA ASN A 231 14.09 1.01 -25.61
C ASN A 231 14.10 1.98 -26.80
N GLU A 232 14.14 1.44 -28.02
CA GLU A 232 14.24 2.25 -29.23
C GLU A 232 12.99 3.10 -29.54
N CYS A 233 11.85 2.81 -28.93
CA CYS A 233 10.61 3.60 -29.07
C CYS A 233 10.52 4.71 -28.05
N ASP A 234 11.36 4.70 -27.05
CA ASP A 234 11.42 5.63 -25.94
C ASP A 234 12.42 6.75 -26.22
N LEU A 235 12.19 7.92 -25.66
CA LEU A 235 13.14 9.03 -25.72
C LEU A 235 13.64 9.36 -24.32
N PRO A 236 14.92 9.75 -24.19
CA PRO A 236 15.43 10.17 -22.90
C PRO A 236 14.84 11.52 -22.51
N GLU A 237 14.42 11.69 -21.25
CA GLU A 237 13.93 12.98 -20.74
C GLU A 237 15.03 13.75 -20.05
N GLY A 238 15.16 15.01 -20.44
CA GLY A 238 15.99 16.00 -19.80
C GLY A 238 15.17 16.88 -18.84
N TYR A 239 15.76 17.19 -17.69
CA TYR A 239 15.15 18.05 -16.71
C TYR A 239 14.97 19.49 -17.19
N ASN A 240 13.84 20.13 -16.82
CA ASN A 240 13.52 21.50 -17.28
C ASN A 240 14.06 22.63 -16.36
N GLY A 241 14.70 22.30 -15.25
CA GLY A 241 15.28 23.26 -14.30
C GLY A 241 14.29 23.92 -13.34
N ARG A 242 13.01 23.51 -13.30
CA ARG A 242 11.97 24.21 -12.53
C ARG A 242 11.23 23.39 -11.51
N PHE A 243 11.17 22.07 -11.67
CA PHE A 243 10.42 21.18 -10.80
C PHE A 243 11.29 20.01 -10.34
N HIS A 244 10.91 19.36 -9.25
CA HIS A 244 11.59 18.19 -8.70
C HIS A 244 11.31 16.88 -9.47
N GLN A 245 10.34 16.88 -10.37
CA GLN A 245 9.96 15.73 -11.20
C GLN A 245 10.56 15.81 -12.59
N CYS A 246 10.87 14.65 -13.16
CA CYS A 246 11.18 14.51 -14.57
C CYS A 246 9.93 14.84 -15.40
N PRO A 247 10.07 15.45 -16.59
CA PRO A 247 8.95 15.64 -17.52
C PRO A 247 8.22 14.34 -17.83
N GLU A 248 7.01 14.49 -18.38
CA GLU A 248 6.23 13.34 -18.85
C GLU A 248 7.01 12.54 -19.91
N ASP A 249 6.78 11.24 -19.88
CA ASP A 249 7.39 10.27 -20.77
C ASP A 249 7.02 10.55 -22.23
N VAL A 250 8.00 10.77 -23.08
CA VAL A 250 7.83 11.01 -24.52
C VAL A 250 8.36 9.84 -25.33
N HIS A 251 7.67 9.56 -26.42
CA HIS A 251 8.00 8.45 -27.30
C HIS A 251 8.28 8.91 -28.72
N VAL A 252 8.99 8.07 -29.45
CA VAL A 252 9.22 8.28 -30.87
C VAL A 252 7.89 8.30 -31.62
N GLN A 253 7.73 9.24 -32.57
CA GLN A 253 6.52 9.40 -33.35
C GLN A 253 6.14 8.13 -34.11
N ASN A 254 4.84 7.81 -34.12
CA ASN A 254 4.33 6.69 -34.88
C ASN A 254 4.68 6.78 -36.38
N GLY A 255 5.05 5.65 -36.97
CA GLY A 255 5.42 5.56 -38.38
C GLY A 255 6.92 5.72 -38.67
N ILE A 256 7.75 5.95 -37.66
CA ILE A 256 9.20 5.94 -37.83
C ILE A 256 9.67 4.47 -37.97
N PRO A 257 10.54 4.17 -38.94
CA PRO A 257 11.08 2.81 -39.10
C PRO A 257 11.85 2.34 -37.89
N TYR A 258 11.59 1.13 -37.43
CA TYR A 258 12.26 0.47 -36.32
C TYR A 258 12.68 -0.94 -36.76
N SER A 259 13.97 -1.25 -36.71
CA SER A 259 14.51 -2.58 -37.04
C SER A 259 13.85 -3.26 -38.26
N GLY A 260 13.51 -2.51 -39.30
CA GLY A 260 12.85 -3.02 -40.50
C GLY A 260 11.31 -3.04 -40.49
N SER A 261 10.69 -2.56 -39.42
CA SER A 261 9.23 -2.44 -39.26
C SER A 261 8.82 -0.99 -38.92
N LEU A 262 7.52 -0.66 -39.03
CA LEU A 262 6.97 0.62 -38.60
C LEU A 262 6.59 0.52 -37.12
N LEU A 263 6.83 1.58 -36.34
CA LEU A 263 6.34 1.70 -34.99
C LEU A 263 4.81 1.75 -34.98
N LEU A 264 4.19 0.90 -34.16
CA LEU A 264 2.75 0.88 -33.93
C LEU A 264 2.36 1.91 -32.85
N SER A 265 1.11 2.38 -32.92
CA SER A 265 0.60 3.32 -31.92
C SER A 265 0.45 2.69 -30.54
N LYS A 266 0.53 3.52 -29.50
CA LYS A 266 0.41 3.14 -28.10
C LYS A 266 -0.97 2.54 -27.72
N GLU A 267 -1.95 2.66 -28.61
CA GLU A 267 -3.34 2.22 -28.35
C GLU A 267 -3.57 0.70 -28.52
N LEU A 268 -2.54 -0.06 -28.90
CA LEU A 268 -2.65 -1.49 -29.17
C LEU A 268 -1.77 -2.35 -28.26
N GLN A 269 -1.37 -1.86 -27.09
CA GLN A 269 -0.67 -2.67 -26.08
C GLN A 269 -1.48 -2.77 -24.79
#